data_eb1f4e1f5373d04533876caf45954ba5
#
_entry.id   eb1f4e1f5373d04533876caf45954ba5
#
_cell.length_a   1.000
_cell.length_b   1.000
_cell.length_c   1.000
_cell.angle_alpha   90.00
_cell.angle_beta   90.00
_cell.angle_gamma   90.00
#
_symmetry.space_group_name_H-M   'P 1'
#
loop_
_entity.id
_entity.type
_entity.pdbx_description
1 polymer ?
#
loop_
_entity_poly.entity_id
_entity_poly.type
_entity_poly.pdbx_seq_one_letter_code
_entity_poly.pdbx_strand_id
1 'polypeptide(L)'
;MARISAGRRARRRRALLVAAGLMSALVMLASGSAWALTSYINDHLGRLNAGTTGTPSSGPLNILVAGLDERTGLTPRQQTLLHVGRSTGETNTDTLMLVHVPADHRFVRVVSLPRDSWVNIPGHGMNKINAALGLGGPQLMVQTVEQATGLTVNDYVEVNFLGFVKVIDALGGVNICLPYAVNDAYSGLRMSAGLHHVNGITALEFARDRHSFATSDLARIQDQQQLISTALSEGISSGVLANPVRLESFLSAASAAIRVDQGFNVVSLADELRGISPSAVTFTTVPLASTNYMTPTGESAVLWDSGGAAALFNQLKTDQPPSARAPARGHRPARHGLRRSQVSLDVYNGTLIAGLSAGAGRQLAALGFRVNRSGVDWTSQNITQTVIQYPAGQKASAQLVRQALPGAALAQVNGLARVRILLGQNDHAVTGPAASPAPGGQGQSQPSQNAQPGQQRTAAQDACR
;
A
#
# COMPACT_ATOMS: atom_id res chain seq x y z
N MET A 1 -53.56 -34.82 -47.12
CA MET A 1 -52.60 -33.84 -46.61
C MET A 1 -52.20 -34.02 -45.14
N ALA A 2 -52.75 -34.91 -44.33
CA ALA A 2 -52.48 -35.06 -42.88
C ALA A 2 -51.18 -35.88 -42.52
N ARG A 3 -50.65 -36.70 -43.38
CA ARG A 3 -49.47 -37.54 -43.08
C ARG A 3 -48.12 -36.82 -43.15
N ILE A 4 -47.99 -35.69 -43.84
CA ILE A 4 -46.74 -34.92 -43.99
C ILE A 4 -46.45 -34.09 -42.72
N SER A 5 -47.47 -33.68 -41.95
CA SER A 5 -47.36 -32.89 -40.73
C SER A 5 -46.82 -33.70 -39.51
N ALA A 6 -47.17 -34.99 -39.44
CA ALA A 6 -46.76 -35.87 -38.35
C ALA A 6 -45.25 -36.18 -38.36
N GLY A 7 -44.65 -36.39 -39.54
CA GLY A 7 -43.22 -36.64 -39.68
C GLY A 7 -42.32 -35.43 -39.34
N ARG A 8 -42.79 -34.21 -39.66
CA ARG A 8 -42.08 -32.97 -39.25
C ARG A 8 -42.12 -32.74 -37.75
N ARG A 9 -43.23 -33.02 -37.08
CA ARG A 9 -43.34 -32.93 -35.62
C ARG A 9 -42.44 -33.95 -34.90
N ALA A 10 -42.38 -35.19 -35.38
CA ALA A 10 -41.51 -36.24 -34.82
C ALA A 10 -40.02 -35.90 -34.99
N ARG A 11 -39.61 -35.37 -36.18
CA ARG A 11 -38.23 -34.92 -36.39
C ARG A 11 -37.86 -33.73 -35.49
N ARG A 12 -38.76 -32.75 -35.34
CA ARG A 12 -38.53 -31.61 -34.40
C ARG A 12 -38.40 -32.07 -32.96
N ARG A 13 -39.23 -33.01 -32.48
CA ARG A 13 -39.11 -33.57 -31.12
C ARG A 13 -37.78 -34.32 -30.91
N ARG A 14 -37.35 -35.11 -31.89
CA ARG A 14 -36.05 -35.80 -31.83
C ARG A 14 -34.88 -34.78 -31.81
N ALA A 15 -34.91 -33.75 -32.64
CA ALA A 15 -33.89 -32.71 -32.65
C ALA A 15 -33.86 -31.93 -31.33
N LEU A 16 -35.02 -31.64 -30.71
CA LEU A 16 -35.08 -31.01 -29.40
C LEU A 16 -34.55 -31.91 -28.28
N LEU A 17 -34.83 -33.21 -28.31
CA LEU A 17 -34.33 -34.15 -27.33
C LEU A 17 -32.80 -34.33 -27.47
N VAL A 18 -32.28 -34.37 -28.69
CA VAL A 18 -30.84 -34.42 -28.93
C VAL A 18 -30.14 -33.11 -28.47
N ALA A 19 -30.74 -31.96 -28.78
CA ALA A 19 -30.23 -30.66 -28.34
C ALA A 19 -30.27 -30.54 -26.79
N ALA A 20 -31.34 -30.98 -26.14
CA ALA A 20 -31.43 -31.02 -24.68
C ALA A 20 -30.39 -31.97 -24.07
N GLY A 21 -30.20 -33.15 -24.69
CA GLY A 21 -29.14 -34.09 -24.24
C GLY A 21 -27.74 -33.54 -24.37
N LEU A 22 -27.42 -32.88 -25.49
CA LEU A 22 -26.15 -32.19 -25.70
C LEU A 22 -25.95 -31.05 -24.72
N MET A 23 -26.99 -30.24 -24.48
CA MET A 23 -26.96 -29.17 -23.49
C MET A 23 -26.72 -29.72 -22.08
N SER A 24 -27.40 -30.78 -21.70
CA SER A 24 -27.20 -31.45 -20.40
C SER A 24 -25.80 -32.03 -20.26
N ALA A 25 -25.26 -32.67 -21.30
CA ALA A 25 -23.90 -33.17 -21.32
C ALA A 25 -22.88 -32.02 -21.20
N LEU A 26 -23.11 -30.90 -21.87
CA LEU A 26 -22.26 -29.70 -21.82
C LEU A 26 -22.29 -29.06 -20.42
N VAL A 27 -23.45 -29.00 -19.79
CA VAL A 27 -23.60 -28.52 -18.39
C VAL A 27 -22.88 -29.47 -17.41
N MET A 28 -23.01 -30.79 -17.57
CA MET A 28 -22.32 -31.76 -16.72
C MET A 28 -20.80 -31.70 -16.91
N LEU A 29 -20.32 -31.54 -18.13
CA LEU A 29 -18.88 -31.37 -18.39
C LEU A 29 -18.35 -30.05 -17.79
N ALA A 30 -19.07 -28.94 -17.95
CA ALA A 30 -18.72 -27.66 -17.37
C ALA A 30 -18.72 -27.70 -15.83
N SER A 31 -19.76 -28.28 -15.24
CA SER A 31 -19.86 -28.43 -13.77
C SER A 31 -18.81 -29.38 -13.21
N GLY A 32 -18.56 -30.52 -13.91
CA GLY A 32 -17.55 -31.50 -13.52
C GLY A 32 -16.12 -30.92 -13.60
N SER A 33 -15.81 -30.15 -14.65
CA SER A 33 -14.52 -29.49 -14.78
C SER A 33 -14.33 -28.38 -13.74
N ALA A 34 -15.39 -27.59 -13.45
CA ALA A 34 -15.34 -26.58 -12.40
C ALA A 34 -15.13 -27.22 -11.02
N TRP A 35 -15.82 -28.32 -10.73
CA TRP A 35 -15.63 -29.05 -9.48
C TRP A 35 -14.23 -29.66 -9.36
N ALA A 36 -13.74 -30.30 -10.42
CA ALA A 36 -12.40 -30.88 -10.44
C ALA A 36 -11.31 -29.82 -10.24
N LEU A 37 -11.45 -28.66 -10.89
CA LEU A 37 -10.52 -27.52 -10.74
C LEU A 37 -10.55 -26.99 -9.30
N THR A 38 -11.74 -26.83 -8.72
CA THR A 38 -11.89 -26.37 -7.33
C THR A 38 -11.24 -27.33 -6.34
N SER A 39 -11.50 -28.64 -6.51
CA SER A 39 -10.89 -29.69 -5.65
C SER A 39 -9.37 -29.69 -5.81
N TYR A 40 -8.87 -29.60 -7.04
CA TYR A 40 -7.44 -29.54 -7.32
C TYR A 40 -6.77 -28.35 -6.60
N ILE A 41 -7.36 -27.16 -6.68
CA ILE A 41 -6.82 -25.96 -6.01
C ILE A 41 -6.81 -26.16 -4.48
N ASN A 42 -7.94 -26.58 -3.91
CA ASN A 42 -8.06 -26.77 -2.47
C ASN A 42 -7.10 -27.84 -1.93
N ASP A 43 -6.84 -28.89 -2.70
CA ASP A 43 -5.96 -29.98 -2.30
C ASP A 43 -4.46 -29.62 -2.41
N HIS A 44 -4.12 -28.65 -3.26
CA HIS A 44 -2.71 -28.24 -3.50
C HIS A 44 -2.31 -26.96 -2.77
N LEU A 45 -3.26 -26.22 -2.17
CA LEU A 45 -2.93 -25.09 -1.31
C LEU A 45 -2.28 -25.57 0.00
N GLY A 46 -1.15 -24.99 0.35
CA GLY A 46 -0.54 -25.17 1.66
C GLY A 46 -1.52 -24.70 2.75
N ARG A 47 -1.87 -25.58 3.69
CA ARG A 47 -2.78 -25.27 4.80
C ARG A 47 -1.99 -25.00 6.08
N LEU A 48 -2.43 -23.98 6.84
CA LEU A 48 -1.90 -23.66 8.16
C LEU A 48 -3.06 -23.35 9.12
N ASN A 49 -2.76 -23.30 10.40
CA ASN A 49 -3.74 -22.89 11.41
C ASN A 49 -3.41 -21.46 11.87
N ALA A 50 -4.22 -20.50 11.45
CA ALA A 50 -4.12 -19.11 11.87
C ALA A 50 -5.13 -18.73 12.97
N GLY A 51 -6.00 -19.68 13.37
CA GLY A 51 -7.04 -19.42 14.37
C GLY A 51 -8.15 -18.49 13.87
N THR A 52 -8.31 -18.36 12.55
CA THR A 52 -9.34 -17.51 11.92
C THR A 52 -10.71 -18.18 11.93
N THR A 53 -11.75 -17.38 11.66
CA THR A 53 -13.14 -17.89 11.61
C THR A 53 -13.52 -18.53 10.28
N GLY A 54 -12.67 -18.38 9.26
CA GLY A 54 -12.94 -18.81 7.88
C GLY A 54 -13.81 -17.82 7.12
N THR A 55 -13.86 -17.99 5.79
CA THR A 55 -14.65 -17.15 4.90
C THR A 55 -16.14 -17.17 5.30
N PRO A 56 -16.76 -16.06 5.67
CA PRO A 56 -18.15 -16.05 6.11
C PRO A 56 -19.09 -16.34 4.94
N SER A 57 -20.24 -16.93 5.21
CA SER A 57 -21.30 -17.12 4.21
C SER A 57 -22.11 -15.86 3.94
N SER A 58 -21.98 -14.85 4.77
CA SER A 58 -22.64 -13.53 4.66
C SER A 58 -21.93 -12.53 5.58
N GLY A 59 -21.96 -11.25 5.22
CA GLY A 59 -21.29 -10.18 5.96
C GLY A 59 -19.95 -9.78 5.36
N PRO A 60 -19.24 -8.84 5.99
CA PRO A 60 -17.95 -8.38 5.49
C PRO A 60 -16.87 -9.46 5.63
N LEU A 61 -15.95 -9.49 4.69
CA LEU A 61 -14.81 -10.39 4.67
C LEU A 61 -13.52 -9.60 4.91
N ASN A 62 -12.75 -9.98 5.93
CA ASN A 62 -11.44 -9.43 6.23
C ASN A 62 -10.37 -10.51 6.07
N ILE A 63 -9.45 -10.30 5.13
CA ILE A 63 -8.34 -11.20 4.85
C ILE A 63 -7.05 -10.53 5.29
N LEU A 64 -6.28 -11.18 6.16
CA LEU A 64 -4.95 -10.73 6.52
C LEU A 64 -3.92 -11.38 5.59
N VAL A 65 -3.24 -10.58 4.80
CA VAL A 65 -2.19 -11.02 3.87
C VAL A 65 -0.82 -10.68 4.45
N ALA A 66 0.02 -11.69 4.60
CA ALA A 66 1.40 -11.58 5.09
C ALA A 66 2.40 -11.97 4.00
N GLY A 67 3.26 -11.04 3.62
CA GLY A 67 4.41 -11.31 2.75
C GLY A 67 5.62 -11.71 3.59
N LEU A 68 6.13 -12.93 3.36
CA LEU A 68 7.20 -13.52 4.17
C LEU A 68 8.55 -13.42 3.48
N ASP A 69 9.57 -12.95 4.19
CA ASP A 69 10.98 -13.17 3.83
C ASP A 69 11.41 -14.59 4.25
N GLU A 70 10.72 -15.59 3.70
CA GLU A 70 11.07 -16.97 3.94
C GLU A 70 12.12 -17.43 2.94
N ARG A 71 13.32 -17.73 3.43
CA ARG A 71 14.46 -18.19 2.62
C ARG A 71 14.75 -19.68 2.83
N THR A 72 14.02 -20.31 3.74
CA THR A 72 14.12 -21.73 4.04
C THR A 72 13.67 -22.54 2.83
N GLY A 73 14.48 -23.51 2.42
CA GLY A 73 14.18 -24.33 1.22
C GLY A 73 14.59 -23.73 -0.12
N LEU A 74 15.09 -22.49 -0.16
CA LEU A 74 15.68 -21.94 -1.38
C LEU A 74 17.04 -22.56 -1.65
N THR A 75 17.25 -23.04 -2.88
CA THR A 75 18.56 -23.49 -3.35
C THR A 75 19.53 -22.29 -3.44
N PRO A 76 20.86 -22.51 -3.34
CA PRO A 76 21.83 -21.42 -3.51
C PRO A 76 21.66 -20.63 -4.82
N ARG A 77 21.28 -21.34 -5.91
CA ARG A 77 21.00 -20.70 -7.20
C ARG A 77 19.77 -19.78 -7.12
N GLN A 78 18.70 -20.20 -6.44
CA GLN A 78 17.52 -19.36 -6.21
C GLN A 78 17.83 -18.17 -5.32
N GLN A 79 18.61 -18.34 -4.26
CA GLN A 79 19.05 -17.24 -3.39
C GLN A 79 19.83 -16.18 -4.19
N THR A 80 20.73 -16.61 -5.05
CA THR A 80 21.49 -15.70 -5.93
C THR A 80 20.57 -15.00 -6.93
N LEU A 81 19.65 -15.76 -7.57
CA LEU A 81 18.73 -15.24 -8.57
C LEU A 81 17.76 -14.19 -7.99
N LEU A 82 17.30 -14.41 -6.77
CA LEU A 82 16.37 -13.51 -6.06
C LEU A 82 17.09 -12.39 -5.29
N HIS A 83 18.41 -12.30 -5.37
CA HIS A 83 19.25 -11.35 -4.60
C HIS A 83 18.93 -11.38 -3.09
N VAL A 84 18.68 -12.59 -2.54
CA VAL A 84 18.42 -12.79 -1.12
C VAL A 84 19.61 -13.46 -0.46
N GLY A 85 20.00 -12.98 0.72
CA GLY A 85 21.08 -13.57 1.51
C GLY A 85 20.69 -14.96 2.03
N ARG A 86 21.61 -15.61 2.76
CA ARG A 86 21.33 -16.89 3.43
C ARG A 86 20.21 -16.71 4.47
N SER A 87 19.43 -17.77 4.70
CA SER A 87 18.43 -17.80 5.77
C SER A 87 19.12 -17.61 7.12
N THR A 88 18.58 -16.70 7.94
CA THR A 88 18.97 -16.53 9.35
C THR A 88 18.15 -17.43 10.28
N GLY A 89 17.23 -18.21 9.75
CA GLY A 89 16.28 -19.05 10.53
C GLY A 89 15.09 -18.27 11.09
N GLU A 90 15.10 -16.96 10.96
CA GLU A 90 13.96 -16.12 11.37
C GLU A 90 13.00 -15.90 10.21
N THR A 91 11.72 -16.18 10.44
CA THR A 91 10.65 -15.84 9.47
C THR A 91 10.05 -14.52 9.88
N ASN A 92 10.44 -13.46 9.19
CA ASN A 92 9.90 -12.12 9.40
C ASN A 92 8.88 -11.77 8.32
N THR A 93 7.83 -11.06 8.73
CA THR A 93 6.85 -10.48 7.80
C THR A 93 7.36 -9.13 7.33
N ASP A 94 7.63 -8.99 6.04
CA ASP A 94 8.06 -7.71 5.44
C ASP A 94 6.87 -6.87 4.94
N THR A 95 5.76 -7.52 4.62
CA THR A 95 4.53 -6.88 4.13
C THR A 95 3.35 -7.42 4.93
N LEU A 96 2.52 -6.53 5.45
CA LEU A 96 1.29 -6.88 6.15
C LEU A 96 0.15 -6.01 5.64
N MET A 97 -0.90 -6.64 5.12
CA MET A 97 -2.05 -5.95 4.55
C MET A 97 -3.35 -6.58 5.03
N LEU A 98 -4.30 -5.74 5.38
CA LEU A 98 -5.67 -6.14 5.66
C LEU A 98 -6.54 -5.81 4.46
N VAL A 99 -7.10 -6.82 3.83
CA VAL A 99 -8.03 -6.72 2.70
C VAL A 99 -9.44 -6.81 3.24
N HIS A 100 -10.23 -5.78 3.05
CA HIS A 100 -11.61 -5.71 3.48
C HIS A 100 -12.54 -5.67 2.26
N VAL A 101 -13.47 -6.63 2.21
CA VAL A 101 -14.57 -6.71 1.26
C VAL A 101 -15.86 -6.49 2.04
N PRO A 102 -16.64 -5.43 1.77
CA PRO A 102 -17.89 -5.16 2.49
C PRO A 102 -18.98 -6.18 2.13
N ALA A 103 -19.98 -6.32 2.97
CA ALA A 103 -21.10 -7.24 2.76
C ALA A 103 -21.90 -7.01 1.45
N ASP A 104 -21.82 -5.82 0.87
CA ASP A 104 -22.49 -5.47 -0.39
C ASP A 104 -21.60 -5.69 -1.63
N HIS A 105 -20.37 -6.15 -1.48
CA HIS A 105 -19.39 -6.52 -2.53
C HIS A 105 -19.14 -5.41 -3.57
N ARG A 106 -19.31 -4.13 -3.21
CA ARG A 106 -19.19 -3.02 -4.17
C ARG A 106 -17.80 -2.45 -4.31
N PHE A 107 -16.93 -2.67 -3.33
CA PHE A 107 -15.54 -2.19 -3.34
C PHE A 107 -14.64 -3.14 -2.56
N VAL A 108 -13.34 -2.97 -2.71
CA VAL A 108 -12.32 -3.59 -1.85
C VAL A 108 -11.44 -2.50 -1.27
N ARG A 109 -11.16 -2.57 0.01
CA ARG A 109 -10.19 -1.68 0.65
C ARG A 109 -9.01 -2.49 1.17
N VAL A 110 -7.82 -2.16 0.67
CA VAL A 110 -6.56 -2.75 1.11
C VAL A 110 -5.87 -1.76 2.05
N VAL A 111 -5.70 -2.15 3.31
CA VAL A 111 -5.02 -1.33 4.32
C VAL A 111 -3.65 -1.92 4.60
N SER A 112 -2.59 -1.18 4.24
CA SER A 112 -1.22 -1.55 4.59
C SER A 112 -0.94 -1.24 6.05
N LEU A 113 -0.43 -2.23 6.78
CA LEU A 113 0.02 -2.11 8.17
C LEU A 113 1.57 -2.16 8.14
N PRO A 114 2.27 -1.05 8.44
CA PRO A 114 3.72 -1.05 8.45
C PRO A 114 4.26 -2.14 9.39
N ARG A 115 5.22 -2.94 8.94
CA ARG A 115 5.78 -4.06 9.72
C ARG A 115 6.38 -3.64 11.06
N ASP A 116 6.90 -2.41 11.14
CA ASP A 116 7.52 -1.84 12.34
C ASP A 116 6.50 -1.09 13.22
N SER A 117 5.18 -1.27 13.00
CA SER A 117 4.11 -0.71 13.83
C SER A 117 4.26 -1.14 15.28
N TRP A 118 4.32 -0.18 16.19
CA TRP A 118 4.47 -0.40 17.63
C TRP A 118 3.11 -0.65 18.26
N VAL A 119 2.81 -1.92 18.51
CA VAL A 119 1.50 -2.39 19.00
C VAL A 119 1.65 -3.33 20.18
N ASN A 120 0.56 -3.58 20.89
CA ASN A 120 0.56 -4.60 21.94
C ASN A 120 0.35 -5.99 21.31
N ILE A 121 1.32 -6.90 21.52
CA ILE A 121 1.22 -8.31 21.13
C ILE A 121 0.67 -9.11 22.33
N PRO A 122 -0.45 -9.82 22.17
CA PRO A 122 -1.05 -10.58 23.27
C PRO A 122 -0.04 -11.51 23.95
N GLY A 123 0.07 -11.40 25.29
CA GLY A 123 1.03 -12.18 26.09
C GLY A 123 2.50 -11.72 26.03
N HIS A 124 2.87 -10.80 25.13
CA HIS A 124 4.26 -10.36 24.91
C HIS A 124 4.47 -8.84 25.09
N GLY A 125 3.39 -8.06 25.35
CA GLY A 125 3.48 -6.62 25.55
C GLY A 125 3.72 -5.82 24.27
N MET A 126 4.23 -4.59 24.43
CA MET A 126 4.48 -3.67 23.30
C MET A 126 5.69 -4.10 22.49
N ASN A 127 5.48 -4.31 21.18
CA ASN A 127 6.53 -4.68 20.24
C ASN A 127 6.17 -4.25 18.81
N LYS A 128 7.09 -4.43 17.85
CA LYS A 128 6.80 -4.30 16.42
C LYS A 128 5.84 -5.39 15.98
N ILE A 129 4.83 -5.04 15.18
CA ILE A 129 3.76 -5.97 14.78
C ILE A 129 4.30 -7.23 14.07
N ASN A 130 5.38 -7.10 13.29
CA ASN A 130 6.01 -8.23 12.59
C ASN A 130 6.60 -9.28 13.55
N ALA A 131 6.97 -8.90 14.77
CA ALA A 131 7.49 -9.82 15.77
C ALA A 131 6.44 -10.88 16.20
N ALA A 132 5.15 -10.59 16.06
CA ALA A 132 4.08 -11.52 16.43
C ALA A 132 4.19 -12.86 15.69
N LEU A 133 4.61 -12.84 14.40
CA LEU A 133 4.78 -14.06 13.62
C LEU A 133 5.91 -14.93 14.18
N GLY A 134 7.05 -14.35 14.52
CA GLY A 134 8.18 -15.07 15.09
C GLY A 134 7.93 -15.56 16.51
N LEU A 135 7.12 -14.84 17.30
CA LEU A 135 6.83 -15.16 18.71
C LEU A 135 5.78 -16.27 18.88
N GLY A 136 4.75 -16.31 18.03
CA GLY A 136 3.63 -17.24 18.18
C GLY A 136 2.97 -17.65 16.87
N GLY A 137 3.66 -17.47 15.75
CA GLY A 137 3.19 -17.90 14.44
C GLY A 137 1.97 -17.14 13.92
N PRO A 138 1.31 -17.68 12.90
CA PRO A 138 0.15 -17.06 12.25
C PRO A 138 -0.98 -16.71 13.21
N GLN A 139 -1.24 -17.58 14.19
CA GLN A 139 -2.31 -17.37 15.16
C GLN A 139 -2.07 -16.12 16.02
N LEU A 140 -0.86 -15.92 16.53
CA LEU A 140 -0.53 -14.73 17.31
C LEU A 140 -0.52 -13.48 16.43
N MET A 141 -0.12 -13.59 15.16
CA MET A 141 -0.20 -12.48 14.20
C MET A 141 -1.64 -12.04 13.99
N VAL A 142 -2.57 -12.98 13.74
CA VAL A 142 -4.00 -12.68 13.60
C VAL A 142 -4.55 -12.01 14.85
N GLN A 143 -4.33 -12.60 16.04
CA GLN A 143 -4.77 -12.02 17.31
C GLN A 143 -4.22 -10.60 17.54
N THR A 144 -2.96 -10.37 17.17
CA THR A 144 -2.34 -9.04 17.30
C THR A 144 -3.02 -8.02 16.40
N VAL A 145 -3.30 -8.39 15.13
CA VAL A 145 -4.00 -7.50 14.20
C VAL A 145 -5.44 -7.25 14.64
N GLU A 146 -6.16 -8.28 15.06
CA GLU A 146 -7.52 -8.14 15.60
C GLU A 146 -7.57 -7.20 16.81
N GLN A 147 -6.64 -7.36 17.74
CA GLN A 147 -6.54 -6.48 18.91
C GLN A 147 -6.21 -5.03 18.53
N ALA A 148 -5.28 -4.84 17.58
CA ALA A 148 -4.83 -3.51 17.17
C ALA A 148 -5.89 -2.75 16.34
N THR A 149 -6.69 -3.47 15.53
CA THR A 149 -7.68 -2.89 14.62
C THR A 149 -9.10 -2.95 15.17
N GLY A 150 -9.36 -3.90 16.04
CA GLY A 150 -10.68 -4.27 16.52
C GLY A 150 -11.57 -4.86 15.44
N LEU A 151 -11.02 -5.38 14.36
CA LEU A 151 -11.70 -6.09 13.27
C LEU A 151 -11.50 -7.59 13.45
N THR A 152 -12.51 -8.40 13.14
CA THR A 152 -12.33 -9.86 13.05
C THR A 152 -11.63 -10.20 11.74
N VAL A 153 -10.59 -11.03 11.78
CA VAL A 153 -9.90 -11.57 10.62
C VAL A 153 -10.55 -12.93 10.26
N ASN A 154 -11.16 -12.98 9.09
CA ASN A 154 -11.86 -14.18 8.63
C ASN A 154 -10.90 -15.19 8.02
N ASP A 155 -9.96 -14.71 7.21
CA ASP A 155 -9.00 -15.56 6.51
C ASP A 155 -7.58 -14.99 6.65
N TYR A 156 -6.60 -15.90 6.62
CA TYR A 156 -5.17 -15.55 6.65
C TYR A 156 -4.44 -16.17 5.47
N VAL A 157 -3.62 -15.37 4.81
CA VAL A 157 -2.88 -15.75 3.60
C VAL A 157 -1.41 -15.36 3.76
N GLU A 158 -0.51 -16.32 3.58
CA GLU A 158 0.93 -16.09 3.50
C GLU A 158 1.43 -16.25 2.07
N VAL A 159 2.28 -15.33 1.65
CA VAL A 159 2.94 -15.35 0.34
C VAL A 159 4.45 -15.28 0.54
N ASN A 160 5.20 -16.26 0.06
CA ASN A 160 6.65 -16.23 0.09
C ASN A 160 7.24 -15.64 -1.21
N PHE A 161 8.53 -15.32 -1.22
CA PHE A 161 9.20 -14.69 -2.37
C PHE A 161 9.13 -15.50 -3.66
N LEU A 162 9.40 -16.81 -3.58
CA LEU A 162 9.37 -17.67 -4.77
C LEU A 162 7.97 -17.77 -5.34
N GLY A 163 7.00 -17.81 -4.46
CA GLY A 163 5.61 -17.79 -4.80
C GLY A 163 5.17 -16.52 -5.48
N PHE A 164 5.53 -15.40 -4.91
CA PHE A 164 5.27 -14.11 -5.50
C PHE A 164 5.82 -14.04 -6.95
N VAL A 165 7.08 -14.42 -7.16
CA VAL A 165 7.70 -14.45 -8.49
C VAL A 165 6.89 -15.30 -9.46
N LYS A 166 6.51 -16.52 -9.07
CA LYS A 166 5.72 -17.44 -9.91
C LYS A 166 4.34 -16.88 -10.27
N VAL A 167 3.67 -16.23 -9.30
CA VAL A 167 2.36 -15.60 -9.55
C VAL A 167 2.48 -14.48 -10.58
N ILE A 168 3.46 -13.59 -10.44
CA ILE A 168 3.68 -12.50 -11.40
C ILE A 168 4.04 -13.06 -12.78
N ASP A 169 4.90 -14.07 -12.87
CA ASP A 169 5.26 -14.69 -14.15
C ASP A 169 4.06 -15.38 -14.81
N ALA A 170 3.19 -16.02 -14.03
CA ALA A 170 1.97 -16.64 -14.51
C ALA A 170 0.93 -15.63 -15.04
N LEU A 171 0.94 -14.40 -14.52
CA LEU A 171 0.16 -13.29 -15.09
C LEU A 171 0.75 -12.78 -16.42
N GLY A 172 1.98 -13.16 -16.74
CA GLY A 172 2.71 -12.66 -17.90
C GLY A 172 3.59 -11.46 -17.61
N GLY A 173 3.80 -11.12 -16.36
CA GLY A 173 4.47 -9.91 -15.88
C GLY A 173 3.52 -8.84 -15.40
N VAL A 174 4.07 -7.71 -14.94
CA VAL A 174 3.32 -6.54 -14.47
C VAL A 174 3.96 -5.25 -14.94
N ASN A 175 3.16 -4.19 -15.04
CA ASN A 175 3.65 -2.87 -15.37
C ASN A 175 3.99 -2.11 -14.08
N ILE A 176 5.22 -1.62 -13.95
CA ILE A 176 5.66 -0.74 -12.87
C ILE A 176 6.10 0.61 -13.41
N CYS A 177 5.89 1.65 -12.62
CA CYS A 177 6.32 2.99 -12.96
C CYS A 177 7.33 3.52 -11.96
N LEU A 178 8.52 3.88 -12.47
CA LEU A 178 9.57 4.51 -11.69
C LEU A 178 9.61 6.02 -11.97
N PRO A 179 9.46 6.88 -10.97
CA PRO A 179 9.54 8.33 -11.14
C PRO A 179 10.96 8.81 -11.48
N TYR A 180 11.98 8.06 -11.13
CA TYR A 180 13.40 8.29 -11.43
C TYR A 180 14.15 6.97 -11.57
N ALA A 181 15.38 7.04 -12.12
CA ALA A 181 16.22 5.87 -12.28
C ALA A 181 16.65 5.29 -10.91
N VAL A 182 16.58 3.99 -10.78
CA VAL A 182 16.97 3.24 -9.57
C VAL A 182 18.19 2.37 -9.87
N ASN A 183 19.13 2.33 -8.92
CA ASN A 183 20.27 1.44 -8.92
C ASN A 183 20.56 1.02 -7.47
N ASP A 184 19.79 0.05 -6.98
CA ASP A 184 19.94 -0.49 -5.62
C ASP A 184 20.64 -1.86 -5.64
N ALA A 185 21.84 -1.91 -5.12
CA ALA A 185 22.63 -3.14 -5.03
C ALA A 185 22.06 -4.14 -4.01
N TYR A 186 21.24 -3.70 -3.05
CA TYR A 186 20.68 -4.56 -2.01
C TYR A 186 19.45 -5.33 -2.51
N SER A 187 18.53 -4.68 -3.22
CA SER A 187 17.39 -5.34 -3.85
C SER A 187 17.78 -6.01 -5.17
N GLY A 188 18.84 -5.54 -5.83
CA GLY A 188 19.25 -5.93 -7.16
C GLY A 188 18.64 -5.07 -8.27
N LEU A 189 17.69 -4.18 -7.94
CA LEU A 189 16.94 -3.37 -8.92
C LEU A 189 17.85 -2.37 -9.65
N ARG A 190 17.90 -2.48 -10.98
CA ARG A 190 18.58 -1.52 -11.86
C ARG A 190 17.66 -1.17 -13.01
N MET A 191 17.11 0.05 -12.99
CA MET A 191 16.09 0.43 -13.95
C MET A 191 16.06 1.94 -14.16
N SER A 192 15.81 2.38 -15.40
CA SER A 192 15.60 3.81 -15.70
C SER A 192 14.24 4.30 -15.21
N ALA A 193 14.06 5.63 -15.17
CA ALA A 193 12.74 6.22 -14.95
C ALA A 193 11.77 5.85 -16.09
N GLY A 194 10.48 5.77 -15.79
CA GLY A 194 9.42 5.52 -16.74
C GLY A 194 8.60 4.26 -16.45
N LEU A 195 7.76 3.90 -17.40
CA LEU A 195 6.92 2.71 -17.36
C LEU A 195 7.70 1.50 -17.90
N HIS A 196 7.71 0.41 -17.13
CA HIS A 196 8.39 -0.83 -17.49
C HIS A 196 7.46 -2.02 -17.28
N HIS A 197 7.46 -2.94 -18.24
CA HIS A 197 6.84 -4.24 -18.09
C HIS A 197 7.90 -5.21 -17.56
N VAL A 198 7.67 -5.81 -16.38
CA VAL A 198 8.67 -6.59 -15.65
C VAL A 198 8.17 -7.99 -15.31
N ASN A 199 9.10 -8.94 -15.24
CA ASN A 199 8.84 -10.29 -14.75
C ASN A 199 8.81 -10.34 -13.20
N GLY A 200 8.51 -11.51 -12.64
CA GLY A 200 8.37 -11.68 -11.21
C GLY A 200 9.64 -11.39 -10.41
N ILE A 201 10.83 -11.67 -10.96
CA ILE A 201 12.11 -11.38 -10.28
C ILE A 201 12.29 -9.88 -10.12
N THR A 202 12.18 -9.14 -11.23
CA THR A 202 12.31 -7.68 -11.20
C THR A 202 11.18 -7.00 -10.40
N ALA A 203 9.97 -7.55 -10.41
CA ALA A 203 8.89 -7.12 -9.55
C ALA A 203 9.22 -7.32 -8.06
N LEU A 204 9.88 -8.43 -7.70
CA LEU A 204 10.33 -8.68 -6.33
C LEU A 204 11.48 -7.72 -5.93
N GLU A 205 12.44 -7.46 -6.83
CA GLU A 205 13.50 -6.47 -6.60
C GLU A 205 12.90 -5.09 -6.32
N PHE A 206 11.90 -4.67 -7.10
CA PHE A 206 11.16 -3.43 -6.91
C PHE A 206 10.43 -3.37 -5.56
N ALA A 207 9.71 -4.44 -5.19
CA ALA A 207 9.00 -4.52 -3.90
C ALA A 207 9.95 -4.46 -2.68
N ARG A 208 11.24 -4.75 -2.87
CA ARG A 208 12.27 -4.80 -1.83
C ARG A 208 13.21 -3.60 -1.83
N ASP A 209 13.08 -2.68 -2.79
CA ASP A 209 13.90 -1.46 -2.81
C ASP A 209 13.65 -0.62 -1.57
N ARG A 210 14.74 -0.28 -0.87
CA ARG A 210 14.72 0.52 0.37
C ARG A 210 15.63 1.74 0.30
N HIS A 211 16.60 1.75 -0.62
CA HIS A 211 17.69 2.69 -0.59
C HIS A 211 17.56 3.81 -1.61
N SER A 212 16.65 3.62 -2.57
CA SER A 212 16.45 4.60 -3.64
C SER A 212 15.64 5.83 -3.22
N PHE A 213 15.02 5.80 -2.03
CA PHE A 213 14.10 6.85 -1.56
C PHE A 213 14.51 7.42 -0.20
N ALA A 214 14.46 8.73 -0.05
CA ALA A 214 14.76 9.41 1.21
C ALA A 214 13.81 9.05 2.37
N THR A 215 12.61 8.50 2.05
CA THR A 215 11.58 8.04 3.01
C THR A 215 11.42 6.51 2.94
N SER A 216 12.50 5.78 3.16
CA SER A 216 12.70 4.36 2.84
C SER A 216 11.50 3.41 3.09
N ASP A 217 10.88 3.42 4.26
CA ASP A 217 9.80 2.47 4.59
C ASP A 217 8.43 2.87 4.01
N LEU A 218 8.12 4.17 3.93
CA LEU A 218 6.85 4.63 3.34
C LEU A 218 6.84 4.49 1.82
N ALA A 219 7.99 4.75 1.16
CA ALA A 219 8.14 4.54 -0.27
C ALA A 219 7.93 3.06 -0.61
N ARG A 220 8.56 2.14 0.13
CA ARG A 220 8.36 0.70 -0.06
C ARG A 220 6.90 0.27 0.04
N ILE A 221 6.14 0.81 1.00
CA ILE A 221 4.69 0.52 1.11
C ILE A 221 3.96 0.98 -0.15
N GLN A 222 4.32 2.14 -0.72
CA GLN A 222 3.73 2.65 -1.95
C GLN A 222 4.08 1.79 -3.16
N ASP A 223 5.33 1.34 -3.27
CA ASP A 223 5.79 0.45 -4.33
C ASP A 223 5.07 -0.91 -4.25
N GLN A 224 4.90 -1.45 -3.06
CA GLN A 224 4.12 -2.68 -2.85
C GLN A 224 2.64 -2.49 -3.21
N GLN A 225 2.04 -1.36 -2.86
CA GLN A 225 0.67 -1.03 -3.25
C GLN A 225 0.54 -0.89 -4.76
N GLN A 226 1.47 -0.20 -5.43
CA GLN A 226 1.51 -0.09 -6.88
C GLN A 226 1.59 -1.48 -7.53
N LEU A 227 2.49 -2.32 -7.04
CA LEU A 227 2.71 -3.64 -7.58
C LEU A 227 1.48 -4.54 -7.46
N ILE A 228 0.83 -4.56 -6.30
CA ILE A 228 -0.40 -5.34 -6.08
C ILE A 228 -1.55 -4.80 -6.93
N SER A 229 -1.67 -3.48 -7.02
CA SER A 229 -2.65 -2.80 -7.85
C SER A 229 -2.51 -3.20 -9.32
N THR A 230 -1.28 -3.19 -9.83
CA THR A 230 -0.99 -3.56 -11.21
C THR A 230 -1.18 -5.05 -11.45
N ALA A 231 -0.72 -5.91 -10.52
CA ALA A 231 -0.94 -7.35 -10.62
C ALA A 231 -2.43 -7.71 -10.65
N LEU A 232 -3.24 -7.03 -9.83
CA LEU A 232 -4.69 -7.20 -9.82
C LEU A 232 -5.32 -6.74 -11.15
N SER A 233 -4.90 -5.59 -11.66
CA SER A 233 -5.36 -5.05 -12.95
C SER A 233 -5.00 -5.97 -14.10
N GLU A 234 -3.76 -6.47 -14.15
CA GLU A 234 -3.30 -7.43 -15.16
C GLU A 234 -4.04 -8.77 -15.03
N GLY A 235 -4.24 -9.29 -13.83
CA GLY A 235 -5.01 -10.53 -13.60
C GLY A 235 -6.42 -10.45 -14.19
N ILE A 236 -7.07 -9.30 -14.11
CA ILE A 236 -8.41 -9.08 -14.65
C ILE A 236 -8.36 -8.84 -16.17
N SER A 237 -7.39 -8.06 -16.66
CA SER A 237 -7.33 -7.60 -18.08
C SER A 237 -6.65 -8.60 -19.02
N SER A 238 -5.71 -9.41 -18.54
CA SER A 238 -4.91 -10.34 -19.36
C SER A 238 -5.68 -11.52 -19.96
N GLY A 239 -6.97 -11.67 -19.60
CA GLY A 239 -7.78 -12.80 -20.02
C GLY A 239 -7.34 -14.14 -19.40
N VAL A 240 -6.52 -14.13 -18.34
CA VAL A 240 -6.14 -15.35 -17.58
C VAL A 240 -7.39 -16.07 -17.11
N LEU A 241 -8.37 -15.34 -16.60
CA LEU A 241 -9.64 -15.89 -16.13
C LEU A 241 -10.52 -16.46 -17.27
N ALA A 242 -10.34 -15.99 -18.51
CA ALA A 242 -11.10 -16.44 -19.66
C ALA A 242 -10.43 -17.61 -20.41
N ASN A 243 -9.16 -17.90 -20.16
CA ASN A 243 -8.41 -18.96 -20.80
C ASN A 243 -8.13 -20.11 -19.83
N PRO A 244 -8.74 -21.30 -20.00
CA PRO A 244 -8.59 -22.43 -19.05
C PRO A 244 -7.14 -22.84 -18.80
N VAL A 245 -6.29 -22.86 -19.84
CA VAL A 245 -4.88 -23.26 -19.72
C VAL A 245 -4.06 -22.23 -18.93
N ARG A 246 -4.29 -20.94 -19.17
CA ARG A 246 -3.64 -19.87 -18.41
C ARG A 246 -4.12 -19.86 -16.95
N LEU A 247 -5.42 -20.06 -16.74
CA LEU A 247 -6.01 -20.17 -15.42
C LEU A 247 -5.42 -21.32 -14.62
N GLU A 248 -5.28 -22.50 -15.23
CA GLU A 248 -4.63 -23.67 -14.61
C GLU A 248 -3.18 -23.36 -14.23
N SER A 249 -2.40 -22.78 -15.13
CA SER A 249 -1.01 -22.41 -14.88
C SER A 249 -0.90 -21.39 -13.73
N PHE A 250 -1.77 -20.37 -13.73
CA PHE A 250 -1.84 -19.37 -12.67
C PHE A 250 -2.19 -20.01 -11.32
N LEU A 251 -3.21 -20.85 -11.28
CA LEU A 251 -3.67 -21.51 -10.06
C LEU A 251 -2.62 -22.50 -9.52
N SER A 252 -1.93 -23.23 -10.41
CA SER A 252 -0.81 -24.09 -10.03
C SER A 252 0.36 -23.28 -9.45
N ALA A 253 0.69 -22.14 -10.06
CA ALA A 253 1.72 -21.24 -9.54
C ALA A 253 1.32 -20.65 -8.18
N ALA A 254 0.08 -20.20 -8.05
CA ALA A 254 -0.47 -19.65 -6.81
C ALA A 254 -0.51 -20.71 -5.69
N SER A 255 -0.98 -21.93 -5.97
CA SER A 255 -1.06 -23.00 -4.97
C SER A 255 0.31 -23.41 -4.40
N ALA A 256 1.36 -23.39 -5.22
CA ALA A 256 2.74 -23.67 -4.78
C ALA A 256 3.37 -22.52 -3.99
N ALA A 257 2.74 -21.33 -4.03
CA ALA A 257 3.27 -20.05 -3.58
C ALA A 257 2.65 -19.54 -2.29
N ILE A 258 1.44 -19.95 -2.02
CA ILE A 258 0.55 -19.36 -1.04
C ILE A 258 0.22 -20.42 0.01
N ARG A 259 0.33 -20.06 1.28
CA ARG A 259 -0.24 -20.84 2.38
C ARG A 259 -1.45 -20.08 2.92
N VAL A 260 -2.53 -20.80 3.16
CA VAL A 260 -3.78 -20.22 3.63
C VAL A 260 -4.23 -20.92 4.91
N ASP A 261 -5.06 -20.26 5.69
CA ASP A 261 -5.65 -20.93 6.86
C ASP A 261 -6.60 -22.08 6.47
N GLN A 262 -6.95 -22.89 7.46
CA GLN A 262 -7.76 -24.09 7.21
C GLN A 262 -9.17 -23.78 6.72
N GLY A 263 -9.73 -22.63 7.13
CA GLY A 263 -11.07 -22.18 6.76
C GLY A 263 -11.17 -21.50 5.41
N PHE A 264 -10.05 -21.18 4.77
CA PHE A 264 -10.01 -20.44 3.51
C PHE A 264 -10.67 -21.18 2.36
N ASN A 265 -11.61 -20.53 1.68
CA ASN A 265 -12.33 -21.10 0.54
C ASN A 265 -12.14 -20.21 -0.71
N VAL A 266 -11.39 -20.72 -1.69
CA VAL A 266 -11.10 -20.01 -2.94
C VAL A 266 -12.36 -19.69 -3.73
N VAL A 267 -13.36 -20.57 -3.71
CA VAL A 267 -14.62 -20.37 -4.46
C VAL A 267 -15.44 -19.25 -3.84
N SER A 268 -15.57 -19.29 -2.50
CA SER A 268 -16.23 -18.19 -1.78
C SER A 268 -15.55 -16.86 -2.05
N LEU A 269 -14.22 -16.81 -1.98
CA LEU A 269 -13.48 -15.60 -2.30
C LEU A 269 -13.72 -15.13 -3.74
N ALA A 270 -13.74 -16.05 -4.72
CA ALA A 270 -14.02 -15.71 -6.11
C ALA A 270 -15.44 -15.15 -6.30
N ASP A 271 -16.42 -15.66 -5.56
CA ASP A 271 -17.79 -15.13 -5.56
C ASP A 271 -17.85 -13.74 -4.90
N GLU A 272 -17.18 -13.53 -3.77
CA GLU A 272 -17.07 -12.24 -3.08
C GLU A 272 -16.46 -11.15 -3.97
N LEU A 273 -15.48 -11.50 -4.80
CA LEU A 273 -14.79 -10.59 -5.70
C LEU A 273 -15.46 -10.46 -7.08
N ARG A 274 -16.50 -11.24 -7.36
CA ARG A 274 -17.19 -11.23 -8.66
C ARG A 274 -17.81 -9.86 -8.91
N GLY A 275 -17.46 -9.26 -10.05
CA GLY A 275 -17.99 -7.97 -10.49
C GLY A 275 -17.32 -6.75 -9.89
N ILE A 276 -16.32 -6.92 -9.02
CA ILE A 276 -15.49 -5.81 -8.52
C ILE A 276 -14.56 -5.36 -9.64
N SER A 277 -14.69 -4.09 -10.04
CA SER A 277 -13.78 -3.49 -11.02
C SER A 277 -12.45 -3.06 -10.36
N PRO A 278 -11.33 -3.00 -11.10
CA PRO A 278 -10.07 -2.49 -10.56
C PRO A 278 -10.18 -1.07 -9.99
N SER A 279 -11.05 -0.23 -10.54
CA SER A 279 -11.32 1.12 -10.03
C SER A 279 -12.05 1.16 -8.68
N ALA A 280 -12.70 0.06 -8.28
CA ALA A 280 -13.34 -0.09 -6.99
C ALA A 280 -12.40 -0.64 -5.89
N VAL A 281 -11.17 -1.00 -6.26
CA VAL A 281 -10.12 -1.40 -5.30
C VAL A 281 -9.35 -0.17 -4.88
N THR A 282 -9.31 0.09 -3.57
CA THR A 282 -8.61 1.25 -3.01
C THR A 282 -7.52 0.80 -2.04
N PHE A 283 -6.37 1.45 -2.12
CA PHE A 283 -5.23 1.23 -1.25
C PHE A 283 -5.07 2.39 -0.28
N THR A 284 -4.78 2.10 0.96
CA THR A 284 -4.46 3.09 1.98
C THR A 284 -3.45 2.51 2.96
N THR A 285 -2.69 3.36 3.62
CA THR A 285 -1.87 2.98 4.77
C THR A 285 -2.58 3.41 6.04
N VAL A 286 -2.50 2.63 7.10
CA VAL A 286 -3.01 3.06 8.41
C VAL A 286 -2.45 4.45 8.74
N PRO A 287 -3.26 5.40 9.23
CA PRO A 287 -2.79 6.73 9.59
C PRO A 287 -1.66 6.69 10.62
N LEU A 288 -0.57 7.41 10.35
CA LEU A 288 0.65 7.37 11.16
C LEU A 288 0.84 8.69 11.92
N ALA A 289 1.18 8.60 13.19
CA ALA A 289 1.61 9.72 14.03
C ALA A 289 3.12 9.95 13.92
N SER A 290 3.91 8.89 13.80
CA SER A 290 5.37 8.96 13.65
C SER A 290 5.90 7.74 12.89
N THR A 291 6.86 7.98 12.02
CA THR A 291 7.60 6.93 11.29
C THR A 291 8.97 6.62 11.90
N ASN A 292 9.36 7.37 12.93
CA ASN A 292 10.64 7.23 13.61
C ASN A 292 10.45 7.41 15.12
N TYR A 293 9.62 6.57 15.72
CA TYR A 293 9.45 6.52 17.17
C TYR A 293 10.55 5.68 17.78
N MET A 294 11.30 6.27 18.72
CA MET A 294 12.29 5.52 19.49
C MET A 294 11.60 4.79 20.64
N THR A 295 11.66 3.46 20.59
CA THR A 295 11.12 2.60 21.64
C THR A 295 11.90 2.74 22.94
N PRO A 296 11.37 2.31 24.08
CA PRO A 296 12.11 2.28 25.35
C PRO A 296 13.41 1.45 25.28
N THR A 297 13.50 0.51 24.33
CA THR A 297 14.69 -0.33 24.09
C THR A 297 15.68 0.31 23.12
N GLY A 298 15.39 1.52 22.60
CA GLY A 298 16.27 2.24 21.68
C GLY A 298 16.14 1.85 20.20
N GLU A 299 15.11 1.12 19.84
CA GLU A 299 14.83 0.75 18.45
C GLU A 299 13.90 1.76 17.76
N SER A 300 14.06 1.94 16.45
CA SER A 300 13.11 2.72 15.65
C SER A 300 11.86 1.91 15.35
N ALA A 301 10.68 2.51 15.55
CA ALA A 301 9.37 1.94 15.29
C ALA A 301 8.41 2.95 14.65
N VAL A 302 7.24 2.49 14.24
CA VAL A 302 6.17 3.31 13.64
C VAL A 302 5.01 3.41 14.61
N LEU A 303 4.56 4.64 14.90
CA LEU A 303 3.36 4.87 15.71
C LEU A 303 2.17 5.22 14.82
N TRP A 304 1.04 4.57 15.06
CA TRP A 304 -0.22 4.96 14.44
C TRP A 304 -0.79 6.25 15.07
N ASP A 305 -1.41 7.06 14.24
CA ASP A 305 -2.31 8.11 14.74
C ASP A 305 -3.57 7.45 15.28
N SER A 306 -3.71 7.40 16.58
CA SER A 306 -4.78 6.67 17.26
C SER A 306 -6.18 7.13 16.82
N GLY A 307 -6.38 8.44 16.60
CA GLY A 307 -7.65 8.99 16.15
C GLY A 307 -7.96 8.62 14.69
N GLY A 308 -6.98 8.81 13.81
CA GLY A 308 -7.10 8.47 12.39
C GLY A 308 -7.24 6.96 12.16
N ALA A 309 -6.47 6.14 12.88
CA ALA A 309 -6.54 4.69 12.80
C ALA A 309 -7.91 4.17 13.29
N ALA A 310 -8.39 4.65 14.44
CA ALA A 310 -9.72 4.29 14.95
C ALA A 310 -10.84 4.68 13.96
N ALA A 311 -10.75 5.88 13.36
CA ALA A 311 -11.72 6.32 12.36
C ALA A 311 -11.70 5.41 11.11
N LEU A 312 -10.50 5.02 10.62
CA LEU A 312 -10.34 4.11 9.50
C LEU A 312 -10.97 2.74 9.80
N PHE A 313 -10.62 2.12 10.92
CA PHE A 313 -11.14 0.79 11.26
C PHE A 313 -12.63 0.80 11.59
N ASN A 314 -13.16 1.88 12.16
CA ASN A 314 -14.61 2.05 12.33
C ASN A 314 -15.36 2.16 10.98
N GLN A 315 -14.76 2.81 9.96
CA GLN A 315 -15.34 2.81 8.61
C GLN A 315 -15.39 1.39 8.02
N LEU A 316 -14.34 0.56 8.25
CA LEU A 316 -14.34 -0.83 7.80
C LEU A 316 -15.38 -1.66 8.55
N LYS A 317 -15.51 -1.49 9.88
CA LYS A 317 -16.54 -2.18 10.69
C LYS A 317 -17.98 -1.92 10.23
N THR A 318 -18.21 -0.74 9.67
CA THR A 318 -19.55 -0.29 9.26
C THR A 318 -19.74 -0.35 7.74
N ASP A 319 -18.85 -1.04 7.01
CA ASP A 319 -18.85 -1.20 5.55
C ASP A 319 -19.02 0.14 4.79
N GLN A 320 -18.49 1.21 5.39
CA GLN A 320 -18.57 2.50 4.73
C GLN A 320 -17.66 2.54 3.52
N PRO A 321 -18.18 2.91 2.33
CA PRO A 321 -17.35 3.05 1.16
C PRO A 321 -16.20 4.02 1.46
N PRO A 322 -15.03 3.82 0.78
CA PRO A 322 -13.98 4.82 0.82
C PRO A 322 -14.66 6.15 0.54
N SER A 323 -14.58 7.08 1.48
CA SER A 323 -15.07 8.42 1.21
C SER A 323 -14.31 8.85 -0.03
N ALA A 324 -14.97 8.79 -1.21
CA ALA A 324 -14.49 9.58 -2.32
C ALA A 324 -14.30 10.94 -1.67
N ARG A 325 -13.03 11.38 -1.55
CA ARG A 325 -12.76 12.73 -1.08
C ARG A 325 -13.61 13.57 -1.99
N ALA A 326 -14.81 13.90 -1.51
CA ALA A 326 -15.63 14.90 -2.16
C ALA A 326 -14.64 16.02 -2.38
N PRO A 327 -14.40 16.45 -3.64
CA PRO A 327 -13.48 17.55 -3.90
C PRO A 327 -13.84 18.52 -2.83
N ALA A 328 -12.98 18.70 -1.82
CA ALA A 328 -13.31 19.24 -0.52
C ALA A 328 -14.33 20.29 -0.79
N ARG A 329 -15.60 19.98 -0.54
CA ARG A 329 -16.68 20.97 -0.68
C ARG A 329 -16.16 21.98 0.24
N GLY A 330 -15.53 22.96 -0.42
CA GLY A 330 -14.77 23.93 0.30
C GLY A 330 -15.56 24.22 1.55
N HIS A 331 -15.12 23.64 2.68
CA HIS A 331 -15.29 24.37 3.87
C HIS A 331 -14.71 25.69 3.44
N ARG A 332 -15.60 26.50 2.95
CA ARG A 332 -15.36 27.91 2.75
C ARG A 332 -14.73 28.27 4.06
N PRO A 333 -13.38 28.37 4.13
CA PRO A 333 -12.74 28.60 5.40
C PRO A 333 -13.48 29.82 5.89
N ALA A 334 -14.06 29.72 7.08
CA ALA A 334 -14.50 30.91 7.76
C ALA A 334 -13.32 31.86 7.59
N ARG A 335 -13.52 32.96 6.83
CA ARG A 335 -12.48 33.86 6.35
C ARG A 335 -11.72 34.47 7.52
N HIS A 336 -10.80 33.70 8.11
CA HIS A 336 -9.75 34.17 9.03
C HIS A 336 -8.57 33.19 8.96
N GLY A 337 -8.22 32.68 7.77
CA GLY A 337 -6.96 31.97 7.58
C GLY A 337 -5.80 32.93 7.85
N LEU A 338 -4.90 32.53 8.75
CA LEU A 338 -3.65 33.23 9.04
C LEU A 338 -2.92 33.50 7.72
N ARG A 339 -2.68 34.79 7.40
CA ARG A 339 -1.95 35.18 6.19
C ARG A 339 -0.45 35.11 6.47
N ARG A 340 0.35 34.77 5.47
CA ARG A 340 1.82 34.75 5.57
C ARG A 340 2.38 36.06 6.13
N SER A 341 1.81 37.21 5.74
CA SER A 341 2.18 38.54 6.23
C SER A 341 1.90 38.75 7.74
N GLN A 342 1.16 37.90 8.37
CA GLN A 342 0.90 37.93 9.84
C GLN A 342 1.87 37.06 10.61
N VAL A 343 2.68 36.22 9.93
CA VAL A 343 3.66 35.35 10.55
C VAL A 343 5.01 36.03 10.56
N SER A 344 5.50 36.28 11.77
CA SER A 344 6.81 36.87 12.05
C SER A 344 7.78 35.76 12.42
N LEU A 345 8.96 35.72 11.79
CA LEU A 345 9.92 34.63 11.99
C LEU A 345 11.37 35.10 11.95
N ASP A 346 12.23 34.32 12.62
CA ASP A 346 13.68 34.45 12.59
C ASP A 346 14.30 33.22 11.94
N VAL A 347 15.34 33.42 11.09
CA VAL A 347 16.02 32.33 10.36
C VAL A 347 17.48 32.28 10.77
N TYR A 348 17.91 31.14 11.26
CA TYR A 348 19.28 30.89 11.68
C TYR A 348 19.90 29.77 10.85
N ASN A 349 21.22 29.90 10.61
CA ASN A 349 22.00 28.87 9.95
C ASN A 349 22.59 27.92 10.98
N GLY A 350 22.16 26.67 10.98
CA GLY A 350 22.68 25.58 11.82
C GLY A 350 23.69 24.70 11.09
N THR A 351 24.27 25.19 9.97
CA THR A 351 25.21 24.48 9.12
C THR A 351 26.48 25.28 8.87
N LEU A 352 27.48 24.66 8.24
CA LEU A 352 28.69 25.34 7.77
C LEU A 352 28.52 26.01 6.39
N ILE A 353 27.32 25.99 5.80
CA ILE A 353 27.04 26.56 4.47
C ILE A 353 26.92 28.08 4.61
N ALA A 354 27.89 28.81 4.12
CA ALA A 354 27.89 30.27 4.20
C ALA A 354 26.67 30.89 3.50
N GLY A 355 26.02 31.86 4.16
CA GLY A 355 24.90 32.61 3.59
C GLY A 355 23.56 31.90 3.50
N LEU A 356 23.45 30.65 3.99
CA LEU A 356 22.25 29.82 3.89
C LEU A 356 21.03 30.49 4.52
N SER A 357 21.14 31.03 5.76
CA SER A 357 20.03 31.72 6.44
C SER A 357 19.64 33.03 5.78
N ALA A 358 20.60 33.77 5.19
CA ALA A 358 20.32 34.97 4.43
C ALA A 358 19.56 34.65 3.13
N GLY A 359 19.96 33.60 2.42
CA GLY A 359 19.27 33.12 1.22
C GLY A 359 17.83 32.69 1.49
N ALA A 360 17.63 31.80 2.46
CA ALA A 360 16.33 31.32 2.88
C ALA A 360 15.45 32.45 3.41
N GLY A 361 16.01 33.40 4.16
CA GLY A 361 15.29 34.58 4.64
C GLY A 361 14.74 35.46 3.50
N ARG A 362 15.51 35.70 2.46
CA ARG A 362 15.04 36.44 1.26
C ARG A 362 13.91 35.68 0.55
N GLN A 363 14.04 34.40 0.38
CA GLN A 363 13.02 33.58 -0.27
C GLN A 363 11.71 33.54 0.55
N LEU A 364 11.78 33.39 1.87
CA LEU A 364 10.61 33.45 2.76
C LEU A 364 9.94 34.82 2.75
N ALA A 365 10.72 35.89 2.73
CA ALA A 365 10.20 37.27 2.58
C ALA A 365 9.50 37.45 1.23
N ALA A 366 10.05 36.95 0.14
CA ALA A 366 9.43 36.96 -1.20
C ALA A 366 8.11 36.16 -1.23
N LEU A 367 7.96 35.14 -0.39
CA LEU A 367 6.71 34.39 -0.19
C LEU A 367 5.68 35.12 0.69
N GLY A 368 6.02 36.30 1.21
CA GLY A 368 5.14 37.15 2.00
C GLY A 368 5.23 36.98 3.50
N PHE A 369 6.19 36.24 4.03
CA PHE A 369 6.45 36.17 5.48
C PHE A 369 7.17 37.42 6.00
N ARG A 370 6.96 37.75 7.28
CA ARG A 370 7.73 38.82 7.95
C ARG A 370 9.00 38.21 8.54
N VAL A 371 10.11 38.33 7.84
CA VAL A 371 11.42 37.90 8.34
C VAL A 371 12.06 39.02 9.13
N ASN A 372 12.18 38.86 10.45
CA ASN A 372 12.78 39.84 11.34
C ASN A 372 14.30 39.68 11.44
N ARG A 373 14.79 38.45 11.34
CA ARG A 373 16.21 38.12 11.44
C ARG A 373 16.56 37.05 10.43
N SER A 374 17.65 37.24 9.71
CA SER A 374 18.28 36.27 8.81
C SER A 374 19.76 36.65 8.63
N GLY A 375 20.56 35.75 8.05
CA GLY A 375 22.00 35.98 7.88
C GLY A 375 22.80 35.77 9.17
N VAL A 376 22.25 35.08 10.14
CA VAL A 376 22.88 34.81 11.45
C VAL A 376 23.10 33.31 11.60
N ASP A 377 24.27 32.93 12.10
CA ASP A 377 24.59 31.55 12.44
C ASP A 377 24.01 31.18 13.80
N TRP A 378 23.59 29.93 13.92
CA TRP A 378 23.18 29.36 15.19
C TRP A 378 24.41 28.97 16.01
N THR A 379 24.24 28.84 17.31
CA THR A 379 25.34 28.49 18.23
C THR A 379 25.93 27.10 17.97
N SER A 380 25.15 26.20 17.37
CA SER A 380 25.61 24.89 16.89
C SER A 380 25.45 24.82 15.38
N GLN A 381 26.52 24.49 14.65
CA GLN A 381 26.53 24.38 13.18
C GLN A 381 26.46 22.93 12.69
N ASN A 382 26.05 21.99 13.56
CA ASN A 382 25.92 20.56 13.26
C ASN A 382 24.44 20.11 13.21
N ILE A 383 23.52 20.99 12.85
CA ILE A 383 22.10 20.66 12.72
C ILE A 383 21.92 19.88 11.43
N THR A 384 21.50 18.61 11.56
CA THR A 384 21.30 17.73 10.40
C THR A 384 19.97 18.03 9.70
N GLN A 385 18.89 18.20 10.45
CA GLN A 385 17.56 18.45 9.90
C GLN A 385 17.08 19.86 10.20
N THR A 386 16.46 20.51 9.22
CA THR A 386 15.82 21.81 9.42
C THR A 386 14.66 21.70 10.40
N VAL A 387 14.61 22.59 11.40
CA VAL A 387 13.59 22.60 12.46
C VAL A 387 12.89 23.95 12.52
N ILE A 388 11.58 23.95 12.49
CA ILE A 388 10.72 25.11 12.73
C ILE A 388 10.26 25.07 14.18
N GLN A 389 10.85 25.90 15.01
CA GLN A 389 10.50 26.05 16.42
C GLN A 389 9.40 27.11 16.58
N TYR A 390 8.44 26.85 17.45
CA TYR A 390 7.31 27.76 17.67
C TYR A 390 6.88 27.83 19.13
N PRO A 391 6.42 29.01 19.62
CA PRO A 391 5.90 29.15 20.97
C PRO A 391 4.51 28.51 21.10
N ALA A 392 4.07 28.28 22.32
CA ALA A 392 2.71 27.82 22.62
C ALA A 392 1.68 28.75 21.92
N GLY A 393 0.66 28.16 21.31
CA GLY A 393 -0.40 28.88 20.57
C GLY A 393 -0.05 29.26 19.12
N GLN A 394 1.19 29.15 18.66
CA GLN A 394 1.58 29.49 17.27
C GLN A 394 1.82 28.27 16.35
N LYS A 395 1.22 27.13 16.65
CA LYS A 395 1.30 25.93 15.82
C LYS A 395 0.82 26.18 14.38
N ALA A 396 -0.27 26.95 14.21
CA ALA A 396 -0.79 27.31 12.89
C ALA A 396 0.21 28.16 12.07
N SER A 397 0.92 29.09 12.73
CA SER A 397 2.00 29.88 12.09
C SER A 397 3.14 28.97 11.64
N ALA A 398 3.58 28.04 12.48
CA ALA A 398 4.64 27.08 12.15
C ALA A 398 4.22 26.14 11.00
N GLN A 399 2.97 25.70 10.96
CA GLN A 399 2.42 24.89 9.87
C GLN A 399 2.40 25.68 8.54
N LEU A 400 2.10 26.97 8.59
CA LEU A 400 2.13 27.82 7.40
C LEU A 400 3.57 28.01 6.88
N VAL A 401 4.55 28.13 7.79
CA VAL A 401 5.99 28.17 7.44
C VAL A 401 6.44 26.83 6.86
N ARG A 402 5.99 25.71 7.40
CA ARG A 402 6.33 24.37 6.89
C ARG A 402 5.86 24.16 5.45
N GLN A 403 4.80 24.83 4.99
CA GLN A 403 4.41 24.78 3.58
C GLN A 403 5.48 25.35 2.64
N ALA A 404 6.33 26.23 3.15
CA ALA A 404 7.47 26.77 2.42
C ALA A 404 8.78 26.00 2.65
N LEU A 405 8.83 25.12 3.66
CA LEU A 405 9.94 24.24 4.02
C LEU A 405 9.39 22.83 4.30
N PRO A 406 8.99 22.06 3.26
CA PRO A 406 8.18 20.83 3.44
C PRO A 406 8.83 19.75 4.26
N GLY A 407 10.17 19.65 4.24
CA GLY A 407 10.93 18.65 4.99
C GLY A 407 11.24 19.05 6.44
N ALA A 408 10.96 20.29 6.85
CA ALA A 408 11.31 20.79 8.17
C ALA A 408 10.46 20.15 9.28
N ALA A 409 11.11 19.76 10.36
CA ALA A 409 10.45 19.28 11.58
C ALA A 409 9.79 20.44 12.35
N LEU A 410 8.67 20.18 13.03
CA LEU A 410 8.00 21.15 13.92
C LEU A 410 8.34 20.83 15.38
N ALA A 411 8.82 21.81 16.12
CA ALA A 411 9.11 21.67 17.55
C ALA A 411 8.48 22.82 18.36
N GLN A 412 7.64 22.50 19.33
CA GLN A 412 7.16 23.50 20.26
C GLN A 412 8.23 23.79 21.31
N VAL A 413 8.57 25.05 21.49
CA VAL A 413 9.58 25.50 22.45
C VAL A 413 9.00 26.64 23.29
N ASN A 414 8.99 26.46 24.59
CA ASN A 414 8.51 27.47 25.53
C ASN A 414 9.50 28.66 25.62
N GLY A 415 9.00 29.86 25.85
CA GLY A 415 9.81 31.06 25.99
C GLY A 415 10.23 31.73 24.67
N LEU A 416 9.79 31.21 23.51
CA LEU A 416 9.99 31.90 22.24
C LEU A 416 8.97 33.04 22.07
N ALA A 417 9.43 34.18 21.53
CA ALA A 417 8.54 35.30 21.20
C ALA A 417 7.84 35.11 19.83
N ARG A 418 8.44 34.37 18.92
CA ARG A 418 7.96 34.13 17.53
C ARG A 418 8.48 32.82 16.96
N VAL A 419 8.02 32.48 15.79
CA VAL A 419 8.51 31.29 15.04
C VAL A 419 9.99 31.47 14.72
N ARG A 420 10.78 30.42 14.91
CA ARG A 420 12.22 30.36 14.62
C ARG A 420 12.51 29.19 13.69
N ILE A 421 13.29 29.42 12.67
CA ILE A 421 13.76 28.38 11.75
C ILE A 421 15.25 28.18 12.01
N LEU A 422 15.61 26.93 12.33
CA LEU A 422 17.01 26.48 12.40
C LEU A 422 17.26 25.65 11.15
N LEU A 423 17.98 26.20 10.18
CA LEU A 423 18.31 25.50 8.95
C LEU A 423 19.36 24.41 9.24
N GLY A 424 19.05 23.19 8.82
CA GLY A 424 19.93 22.03 8.88
C GLY A 424 20.58 21.73 7.54
N GLN A 425 21.44 20.70 7.52
CA GLN A 425 22.08 20.21 6.29
C GLN A 425 21.04 19.68 5.31
N ASN A 426 19.93 19.11 5.80
CA ASN A 426 18.81 18.59 5.03
C ASN A 426 17.59 19.52 5.14
N ASP A 427 16.71 19.48 4.13
CA ASP A 427 15.39 20.11 4.11
C ASP A 427 15.39 21.65 4.29
N HIS A 428 16.47 22.33 3.89
CA HIS A 428 16.58 23.78 3.97
C HIS A 428 16.13 24.52 2.71
N ALA A 429 15.70 23.82 1.66
CA ALA A 429 15.21 24.44 0.43
C ALA A 429 13.83 25.08 0.64
N VAL A 430 13.73 26.38 0.38
CA VAL A 430 12.47 27.12 0.42
C VAL A 430 11.73 26.91 -0.90
N THR A 431 10.52 26.35 -0.85
CA THR A 431 9.68 26.14 -2.02
C THR A 431 8.56 27.18 -2.08
N GLY A 432 8.37 27.80 -3.25
CA GLY A 432 7.23 28.69 -3.50
C GLY A 432 5.92 27.90 -3.65
N PRO A 433 4.73 28.56 -3.57
CA PRO A 433 3.49 27.93 -4.01
C PRO A 433 3.64 27.60 -5.49
N ALA A 434 3.24 26.38 -5.88
CA ALA A 434 3.16 26.01 -7.28
C ALA A 434 2.34 27.09 -8.01
N ALA A 435 2.96 27.79 -8.97
CA ALA A 435 2.27 28.77 -9.80
C ALA A 435 1.17 28.02 -10.55
N SER A 436 -0.06 28.53 -10.49
CA SER A 436 -1.13 28.09 -11.39
C SER A 436 -0.63 28.24 -12.83
N PRO A 437 -0.73 27.22 -13.68
CA PRO A 437 -0.26 27.35 -15.05
C PRO A 437 -1.08 28.41 -15.79
N ALA A 438 -0.39 29.42 -16.33
CA ALA A 438 -0.94 30.29 -17.33
C ALA A 438 -1.22 29.44 -18.60
N PRO A 439 -2.30 29.73 -19.37
CA PRO A 439 -2.61 28.99 -20.56
C PRO A 439 -1.62 29.27 -21.67
N GLY A 440 -0.81 28.29 -22.05
CA GLY A 440 0.05 28.35 -23.24
C GLY A 440 1.54 28.22 -22.93
N GLY A 441 2.04 26.99 -22.82
CA GLY A 441 3.46 26.66 -22.81
C GLY A 441 3.66 25.18 -22.52
N GLN A 442 4.12 24.44 -23.51
CA GLN A 442 4.53 23.04 -23.37
C GLN A 442 5.72 22.98 -22.41
N GLY A 443 5.49 22.63 -21.16
CA GLY A 443 6.50 22.41 -20.13
C GLY A 443 6.19 21.08 -19.44
N GLN A 444 7.18 20.20 -19.45
CA GLN A 444 7.15 18.89 -18.84
C GLN A 444 6.64 18.97 -17.39
N SER A 445 5.49 18.40 -17.15
CA SER A 445 4.91 18.25 -15.82
C SER A 445 5.70 17.20 -15.03
N GLN A 446 6.49 17.65 -14.03
CA GLN A 446 6.99 16.76 -13.00
C GLN A 446 5.81 16.26 -12.15
N PRO A 447 5.67 14.96 -11.96
CA PRO A 447 4.61 14.40 -11.10
C PRO A 447 4.86 14.79 -9.64
N SER A 448 3.84 15.27 -8.98
CA SER A 448 3.85 15.65 -7.56
C SER A 448 4.05 14.42 -6.68
N GLN A 449 5.24 14.28 -6.09
CA GLN A 449 5.65 13.18 -5.20
C GLN A 449 5.30 13.45 -3.72
N ASN A 450 4.08 13.83 -3.40
CA ASN A 450 3.67 13.98 -2.00
C ASN A 450 2.42 13.15 -1.70
N ALA A 451 2.59 11.82 -1.66
CA ALA A 451 1.61 10.97 -1.02
C ALA A 451 1.79 11.05 0.50
N GLN A 452 0.96 11.82 1.16
CA GLN A 452 0.87 11.83 2.62
C GLN A 452 0.31 10.49 3.13
N PRO A 453 0.75 9.97 4.30
CA PRO A 453 0.13 8.82 4.96
C PRO A 453 -1.37 9.05 5.11
N GLY A 454 -2.18 8.07 4.69
CA GLY A 454 -3.65 8.17 4.69
C GLY A 454 -4.29 8.65 3.37
N GLN A 455 -3.53 8.90 2.31
CA GLN A 455 -4.12 9.11 0.98
C GLN A 455 -4.61 7.77 0.39
N GLN A 456 -5.87 7.77 -0.05
CA GLN A 456 -6.46 6.64 -0.76
C GLN A 456 -6.08 6.72 -2.25
N ARG A 457 -5.63 5.59 -2.80
CA ARG A 457 -5.36 5.42 -4.23
C ARG A 457 -6.25 4.32 -4.78
N THR A 458 -6.67 4.44 -6.04
CA THR A 458 -7.37 3.36 -6.73
C THR A 458 -6.39 2.59 -7.61
N ALA A 459 -6.65 1.31 -7.84
CA ALA A 459 -5.86 0.48 -8.74
C ALA A 459 -5.70 1.07 -10.15
N ALA A 460 -6.64 1.89 -10.61
CA ALA A 460 -6.58 2.58 -11.89
C ALA A 460 -5.67 3.82 -11.93
N GLN A 461 -5.16 4.29 -10.78
CA GLN A 461 -4.38 5.54 -10.68
C GLN A 461 -2.85 5.33 -10.67
N ASP A 462 -2.39 4.09 -10.70
CA ASP A 462 -0.98 3.74 -10.53
C ASP A 462 -0.19 3.61 -11.85
N ALA A 463 -0.75 4.00 -12.99
CA ALA A 463 0.03 4.19 -14.21
C ALA A 463 0.85 5.48 -14.14
N CYS A 464 2.04 5.54 -14.76
CA CYS A 464 2.85 6.75 -14.93
C CYS A 464 2.02 7.87 -15.57
N ARG A 465 1.28 8.64 -14.79
CA ARG A 465 0.58 9.84 -15.23
C ARG A 465 0.96 11.02 -14.38
#